data_c42494a4acbce0fd777b1678b838be21
#
_entry.id   c42494a4acbce0fd777b1678b838be21
#
_cell.length_a   1.000
_cell.length_b   1.000
_cell.length_c   1.000
_cell.angle_alpha   90.00
_cell.angle_beta   90.00
_cell.angle_gamma   90.00
#
_symmetry.space_group_name_H-M   'P 1'
#
loop_
_entity.id
_entity.type
_entity.pdbx_description
1 polymer ?
#
loop_
_entity_poly.entity_id
_entity_poly.type
_entity_poly.pdbx_seq_one_letter_code
_entity_poly.pdbx_strand_id
1 'polypeptide(L)'
;MSLLQVNNLRISFKTNGGILKAVRGVSFSLDKQEVVALVGESGSGKSVTCKAIMQLLDNNAYLEEGEILFHNKDVLRLKEKDLNALRGSQIACVYQDSQSTLNPLMQVGKQVEEAIKKKETKTRKKAKEYLLQYKRVLKYLSNNEKDYVYKLNEKKEINRLIDLVKEFDFNDVETFSYEKTCLTIKKINKQIKKLVKNPLYNFNELLLYQNQFNNFILNYKKAIEEENEQNKLFAKYNVHSYYDLPLNERAQNKEKIILPIDVYHKMKKEVIACLSYLEKGIEVFNFSYEEEKRNLDLLNKKMTKSEIHQKVVSIFKEVGITSPEERYYLHPFELSGGLRQRVMISIALASDPEILICDEPTTALDATIQKQIIDLLKKLKRERNLSIIFISHDLGVVANIADKVFIMYAGKIVEKGTVYDIFYDPRHPYTWALLGSVPTLQTEGELSYIKGNVPNMLIPARGDNFAQRNIYSLKQDYLSFPKMVKISSSHSVASFLCYEEANEVNKPLQIKNRLKHYVEFDGRNMPLYDNKKNSILEEVKNELQ
;
A
#
# COMPACT_ATOMS: atom_id res chain seq x y z
N MET A 1 6.58 -12.76 1.21
CA MET A 1 5.21 -12.31 0.88
C MET A 1 5.11 -10.85 1.24
N SER A 2 4.67 -10.03 0.32
CA SER A 2 4.57 -8.59 0.52
C SER A 2 3.51 -8.27 1.57
N LEU A 3 3.85 -7.39 2.51
CA LEU A 3 2.97 -6.95 3.61
C LEU A 3 1.86 -6.02 3.08
N LEU A 4 2.24 -5.09 2.20
CA LEU A 4 1.35 -4.15 1.54
C LEU A 4 1.63 -4.13 0.03
N GLN A 5 0.57 -4.11 -0.78
CA GLN A 5 0.66 -3.91 -2.23
C GLN A 5 -0.30 -2.81 -2.65
N VAL A 6 0.19 -1.88 -3.42
CA VAL A 6 -0.59 -0.84 -4.09
C VAL A 6 -0.51 -1.12 -5.58
N ASN A 7 -1.64 -1.35 -6.23
CA ASN A 7 -1.72 -1.75 -7.63
C ASN A 7 -2.55 -0.75 -8.43
N ASN A 8 -1.94 -0.11 -9.42
CA ASN A 8 -2.54 0.82 -10.38
C ASN A 8 -3.48 1.87 -9.73
N LEU A 9 -3.06 2.42 -8.59
CA LEU A 9 -3.87 3.35 -7.82
C LEU A 9 -4.08 4.66 -8.59
N ARG A 10 -5.35 5.06 -8.80
CA ARG A 10 -5.75 6.32 -9.45
C ARG A 10 -6.72 7.08 -8.57
N ILE A 11 -6.36 8.31 -8.24
CA ILE A 11 -7.16 9.17 -7.35
C ILE A 11 -7.28 10.55 -7.96
N SER A 12 -8.50 11.03 -8.02
CA SER A 12 -8.84 12.36 -8.49
C SER A 12 -9.65 13.13 -7.45
N PHE A 13 -9.58 14.45 -7.54
CA PHE A 13 -10.34 15.37 -6.68
C PHE A 13 -11.28 16.23 -7.53
N LYS A 14 -12.52 16.34 -7.09
CA LYS A 14 -13.46 17.33 -7.65
C LYS A 14 -13.14 18.69 -7.06
N THR A 15 -12.80 19.65 -7.92
CA THR A 15 -12.51 21.03 -7.55
C THR A 15 -13.39 22.00 -8.34
N ASN A 16 -13.47 23.26 -7.92
CA ASN A 16 -14.20 24.29 -8.69
C ASN A 16 -13.62 24.52 -10.10
N GLY A 17 -12.32 24.23 -10.30
CA GLY A 17 -11.63 24.35 -11.58
C GLY A 17 -11.68 23.10 -12.46
N GLY A 18 -12.35 22.02 -12.01
CA GLY A 18 -12.43 20.76 -12.74
C GLY A 18 -11.90 19.55 -11.94
N ILE A 19 -11.55 18.49 -12.64
CA ILE A 19 -11.04 17.25 -12.05
C ILE A 19 -9.51 17.30 -11.96
N LEU A 20 -8.99 17.30 -10.74
CA LEU A 20 -7.56 17.28 -10.48
C LEU A 20 -7.09 15.81 -10.32
N LYS A 21 -6.25 15.32 -11.23
CA LYS A 21 -5.72 13.95 -11.25
C LYS A 21 -4.47 13.84 -10.38
N ALA A 22 -4.64 13.61 -9.09
CA ALA A 22 -3.54 13.62 -8.11
C ALA A 22 -2.66 12.36 -8.14
N VAL A 23 -3.25 11.18 -8.38
CA VAL A 23 -2.54 9.89 -8.50
C VAL A 23 -3.01 9.19 -9.77
N ARG A 24 -2.07 8.73 -10.61
CA ARG A 24 -2.34 8.36 -12.00
C ARG A 24 -1.78 6.98 -12.37
N GLY A 25 -2.05 5.97 -11.54
CA GLY A 25 -1.61 4.59 -11.78
C GLY A 25 -0.32 4.25 -11.03
N VAL A 26 -0.28 4.57 -9.74
CA VAL A 26 0.85 4.25 -8.86
C VAL A 26 0.78 2.79 -8.43
N SER A 27 1.93 2.09 -8.56
CA SER A 27 2.06 0.69 -8.13
C SER A 27 3.39 0.47 -7.41
N PHE A 28 3.32 -0.02 -6.16
CA PHE A 28 4.48 -0.42 -5.38
C PHE A 28 4.11 -1.47 -4.33
N SER A 29 5.12 -2.11 -3.76
CA SER A 29 4.96 -3.08 -2.67
C SER A 29 5.89 -2.75 -1.52
N LEU A 30 5.50 -3.14 -0.32
CA LEU A 30 6.27 -3.06 0.91
C LEU A 30 6.34 -4.45 1.53
N ASP A 31 7.54 -4.94 1.75
CA ASP A 31 7.77 -6.20 2.43
C ASP A 31 7.90 -5.99 3.96
N LYS A 32 7.89 -7.09 4.73
CA LYS A 32 8.10 -7.00 6.17
C LYS A 32 9.50 -6.48 6.47
N GLN A 33 9.61 -5.59 7.47
CA GLN A 33 10.87 -4.97 7.90
C GLN A 33 11.60 -4.20 6.76
N GLU A 34 10.87 -3.70 5.80
CA GLU A 34 11.39 -2.91 4.69
C GLU A 34 11.07 -1.43 4.87
N VAL A 35 11.95 -0.56 4.37
CA VAL A 35 11.70 0.87 4.24
C VAL A 35 11.56 1.22 2.76
N VAL A 36 10.38 1.64 2.38
CA VAL A 36 10.08 2.16 1.04
C VAL A 36 10.00 3.68 1.10
N ALA A 37 10.79 4.37 0.30
CA ALA A 37 10.71 5.82 0.19
C ALA A 37 9.92 6.27 -1.05
N LEU A 38 8.98 7.20 -0.87
CA LEU A 38 8.31 7.93 -1.94
C LEU A 38 8.92 9.33 -2.02
N VAL A 39 9.55 9.65 -3.14
CA VAL A 39 10.33 10.88 -3.34
C VAL A 39 9.80 11.68 -4.52
N GLY A 40 9.82 13.00 -4.43
CA GLY A 40 9.44 13.89 -5.52
C GLY A 40 9.07 15.29 -5.02
N GLU A 41 8.84 16.22 -5.94
CA GLU A 41 8.41 17.59 -5.61
C GLU A 41 7.05 17.64 -4.91
N SER A 42 6.73 18.78 -4.28
CA SER A 42 5.40 19.02 -3.73
C SER A 42 4.34 18.88 -4.84
N GLY A 43 3.18 18.30 -4.49
CA GLY A 43 2.11 18.04 -5.47
C GLY A 43 2.32 16.79 -6.35
N SER A 44 3.40 16.02 -6.19
CA SER A 44 3.63 14.78 -6.98
C SER A 44 2.72 13.59 -6.59
N GLY A 45 1.84 13.73 -5.58
CA GLY A 45 0.87 12.71 -5.19
C GLY A 45 1.29 11.79 -4.03
N LYS A 46 2.45 12.00 -3.40
CA LYS A 46 3.01 11.17 -2.31
C LYS A 46 2.06 11.04 -1.12
N SER A 47 1.73 12.17 -0.48
CA SER A 47 0.85 12.21 0.70
C SER A 47 -0.57 11.74 0.38
N VAL A 48 -1.08 12.00 -0.84
CA VAL A 48 -2.38 11.48 -1.30
C VAL A 48 -2.36 9.96 -1.38
N THR A 49 -1.27 9.37 -1.90
CA THR A 49 -1.10 7.91 -1.95
C THR A 49 -1.11 7.30 -0.53
N CYS A 50 -0.42 7.92 0.43
CA CYS A 50 -0.41 7.45 1.81
C CYS A 50 -1.77 7.66 2.53
N LYS A 51 -2.45 8.78 2.30
CA LYS A 51 -3.82 8.99 2.79
C LYS A 51 -4.79 7.94 2.25
N ALA A 52 -4.62 7.51 0.99
CA ALA A 52 -5.43 6.44 0.40
C ALA A 52 -5.22 5.09 1.09
N ILE A 53 -3.98 4.73 1.47
CA ILE A 53 -3.69 3.49 2.21
C ILE A 53 -4.47 3.45 3.53
N MET A 54 -4.65 4.61 4.16
CA MET A 54 -5.43 4.73 5.40
C MET A 54 -6.90 5.07 5.17
N GLN A 55 -7.34 5.24 3.92
CA GLN A 55 -8.66 5.78 3.56
C GLN A 55 -9.01 7.07 4.33
N LEU A 56 -8.06 8.01 4.36
CA LEU A 56 -8.18 9.32 4.98
C LEU A 56 -8.14 10.43 3.91
N LEU A 57 -8.72 10.13 2.74
CA LEU A 57 -8.87 11.10 1.67
C LEU A 57 -9.98 12.10 2.00
N ASP A 58 -9.84 13.32 1.49
CA ASP A 58 -10.84 14.37 1.66
C ASP A 58 -12.15 14.01 0.91
N ASN A 59 -13.27 14.58 1.33
CA ASN A 59 -14.61 14.25 0.82
C ASN A 59 -14.81 14.49 -0.69
N ASN A 60 -14.00 15.37 -1.29
CA ASN A 60 -14.02 15.66 -2.72
C ASN A 60 -13.11 14.73 -3.53
N ALA A 61 -12.38 13.81 -2.86
CA ALA A 61 -11.58 12.80 -3.51
C ALA A 61 -12.43 11.59 -3.90
N TYR A 62 -12.08 10.97 -5.02
CA TYR A 62 -12.65 9.68 -5.42
C TYR A 62 -11.61 8.78 -6.05
N LEU A 63 -11.78 7.50 -5.83
CA LEU A 63 -10.97 6.45 -6.44
C LEU A 63 -11.49 6.20 -7.86
N GLU A 64 -10.63 6.38 -8.87
CA GLU A 64 -10.96 6.00 -10.25
C GLU A 64 -10.71 4.53 -10.51
N GLU A 65 -9.53 4.02 -10.08
CA GLU A 65 -9.08 2.65 -10.33
C GLU A 65 -8.03 2.24 -9.29
N GLY A 66 -7.83 0.94 -9.16
CA GLY A 66 -6.75 0.35 -8.36
C GLY A 66 -7.24 -0.41 -7.14
N GLU A 67 -6.28 -1.05 -6.49
CA GLU A 67 -6.48 -1.81 -5.25
C GLU A 67 -5.32 -1.58 -4.28
N ILE A 68 -5.61 -1.70 -2.99
CA ILE A 68 -4.60 -1.65 -1.92
C ILE A 68 -4.77 -2.91 -1.08
N LEU A 69 -3.81 -3.83 -1.19
CA LEU A 69 -3.83 -5.11 -0.46
C LEU A 69 -2.94 -5.01 0.77
N PHE A 70 -3.51 -5.16 1.95
CA PHE A 70 -2.80 -5.34 3.20
C PHE A 70 -3.10 -6.74 3.75
N HIS A 71 -2.07 -7.57 3.95
CA HIS A 71 -2.25 -9.01 4.23
C HIS A 71 -3.21 -9.69 3.25
N ASN A 72 -3.10 -9.40 1.96
CA ASN A 72 -3.96 -9.87 0.87
C ASN A 72 -5.45 -9.48 1.00
N LYS A 73 -5.79 -8.50 1.85
CA LYS A 73 -7.14 -7.95 1.98
C LYS A 73 -7.19 -6.55 1.36
N ASP A 74 -8.14 -6.33 0.47
CA ASP A 74 -8.30 -5.03 -0.17
C ASP A 74 -8.84 -4.00 0.84
N VAL A 75 -7.96 -3.07 1.22
CA VAL A 75 -8.26 -2.00 2.19
C VAL A 75 -9.35 -1.06 1.66
N LEU A 76 -9.43 -0.86 0.33
CA LEU A 76 -10.39 0.05 -0.28
C LEU A 76 -11.83 -0.44 -0.18
N ARG A 77 -12.02 -1.75 0.08
CA ARG A 77 -13.34 -2.39 0.23
C ARG A 77 -13.75 -2.65 1.68
N LEU A 78 -12.90 -2.28 2.64
CA LEU A 78 -13.21 -2.48 4.05
C LEU A 78 -14.32 -1.54 4.50
N LYS A 79 -15.18 -2.04 5.38
CA LYS A 79 -16.16 -1.22 6.07
C LYS A 79 -15.49 -0.34 7.12
N GLU A 80 -16.08 0.78 7.49
CA GLU A 80 -15.52 1.73 8.46
C GLU A 80 -15.16 1.09 9.81
N LYS A 81 -15.91 0.07 10.25
CA LYS A 81 -15.57 -0.72 11.46
C LYS A 81 -14.22 -1.42 11.33
N ASP A 82 -13.93 -2.00 10.17
CA ASP A 82 -12.69 -2.76 9.91
C ASP A 82 -11.53 -1.79 9.63
N LEU A 83 -11.80 -0.68 8.95
CA LEU A 83 -10.84 0.42 8.77
C LEU A 83 -10.41 1.01 10.11
N ASN A 84 -11.35 1.23 11.02
CA ASN A 84 -11.05 1.68 12.37
C ASN A 84 -10.23 0.65 13.16
N ALA A 85 -10.38 -0.65 12.85
CA ALA A 85 -9.53 -1.69 13.42
C ALA A 85 -8.10 -1.66 12.83
N LEU A 86 -7.95 -1.27 11.57
CA LEU A 86 -6.67 -1.16 10.88
C LEU A 86 -5.91 0.12 11.28
N ARG A 87 -6.61 1.27 11.24
CA ARG A 87 -6.03 2.59 11.55
C ARG A 87 -5.51 2.65 12.99
N GLY A 88 -4.26 3.00 13.15
CA GLY A 88 -3.57 3.15 14.44
C GLY A 88 -3.21 1.85 15.15
N SER A 89 -3.76 0.69 14.77
CA SER A 89 -3.39 -0.60 15.39
C SER A 89 -2.53 -1.50 14.51
N GLN A 90 -2.66 -1.38 13.19
CA GLN A 90 -1.84 -2.12 12.23
C GLN A 90 -1.05 -1.17 11.33
N ILE A 91 -1.66 -0.05 10.94
CA ILE A 91 -1.01 1.03 10.17
C ILE A 91 -1.15 2.31 10.98
N ALA A 92 -0.03 2.93 11.33
CA ALA A 92 0.03 4.24 12.00
C ALA A 92 0.71 5.27 11.09
N CYS A 93 0.44 6.55 11.35
CA CYS A 93 1.00 7.66 10.58
C CYS A 93 1.62 8.71 11.50
N VAL A 94 2.78 9.19 11.10
CA VAL A 94 3.44 10.39 11.63
C VAL A 94 3.32 11.46 10.56
N TYR A 95 2.60 12.54 10.86
CA TYR A 95 2.31 13.62 9.93
C TYR A 95 3.44 14.66 9.87
N GLN A 96 3.47 15.44 8.81
CA GLN A 96 4.48 16.45 8.53
C GLN A 96 4.56 17.55 9.60
N ASP A 97 3.42 18.06 10.05
CA ASP A 97 3.37 19.18 11.00
C ASP A 97 3.01 18.70 12.42
N SER A 98 4.03 18.66 13.26
CA SER A 98 3.88 18.32 14.68
C SER A 98 3.16 19.40 15.50
N GLN A 99 3.10 20.66 15.00
CA GLN A 99 2.43 21.74 15.72
C GLN A 99 0.92 21.67 15.56
N SER A 100 0.44 21.44 14.34
CA SER A 100 -1.00 21.35 14.06
C SER A 100 -1.60 20.01 14.49
N THR A 101 -0.80 18.95 14.59
CA THR A 101 -1.28 17.59 14.87
C THR A 101 -1.46 17.35 16.37
N LEU A 102 -0.58 17.86 17.22
CA LEU A 102 -0.68 17.71 18.66
C LEU A 102 -1.72 18.70 19.24
N ASN A 103 -2.57 18.21 20.14
CA ASN A 103 -3.51 19.08 20.83
C ASN A 103 -2.76 20.02 21.81
N PRO A 104 -2.72 21.35 21.57
CA PRO A 104 -1.95 22.28 22.37
C PRO A 104 -2.46 22.40 23.81
N LEU A 105 -3.72 22.09 24.08
CA LEU A 105 -4.37 22.20 25.38
C LEU A 105 -4.23 20.93 26.25
N MET A 106 -3.60 19.88 25.70
CA MET A 106 -3.47 18.59 26.37
C MET A 106 -2.00 18.24 26.60
N GLN A 107 -1.67 17.78 27.78
CA GLN A 107 -0.35 17.26 28.12
C GLN A 107 0.05 16.13 27.17
N VAL A 108 1.32 16.09 26.75
CA VAL A 108 1.77 15.13 25.71
C VAL A 108 1.68 13.68 26.19
N GLY A 109 1.91 13.41 27.47
CA GLY A 109 1.71 12.07 28.04
C GLY A 109 0.26 11.59 27.94
N LYS A 110 -0.70 12.51 28.14
CA LYS A 110 -2.14 12.20 28.02
C LYS A 110 -2.54 11.84 26.59
N GLN A 111 -1.94 12.47 25.59
CA GLN A 111 -2.19 12.16 24.18
C GLN A 111 -1.71 10.74 23.83
N VAL A 112 -0.55 10.32 24.36
CA VAL A 112 -0.07 8.94 24.22
C VAL A 112 -0.95 7.95 25.00
N GLU A 113 -1.41 8.32 26.22
CA GLU A 113 -2.38 7.50 26.97
C GLU A 113 -3.65 7.22 26.17
N GLU A 114 -4.20 8.21 25.47
CA GLU A 114 -5.40 8.04 24.66
C GLU A 114 -5.19 6.97 23.58
N ALA A 115 -4.05 6.98 22.91
CA ALA A 115 -3.70 5.98 21.90
C ALA A 115 -3.63 4.56 22.52
N ILE A 116 -2.99 4.41 23.70
CA ILE A 116 -2.92 3.14 24.43
C ILE A 116 -4.31 2.67 24.83
N LYS A 117 -5.15 3.54 25.43
CA LYS A 117 -6.51 3.22 25.86
C LYS A 117 -7.41 2.81 24.69
N LYS A 118 -7.25 3.47 23.56
CA LYS A 118 -8.00 3.14 22.33
C LYS A 118 -7.63 1.74 21.80
N LYS A 119 -6.33 1.39 21.82
CA LYS A 119 -5.85 0.04 21.48
C LYS A 119 -6.42 -0.99 22.46
N GLU A 120 -6.27 -0.76 23.75
CA GLU A 120 -6.77 -1.66 24.80
C GLU A 120 -8.28 -1.94 24.66
N THR A 121 -9.07 -0.89 24.38
CA THR A 121 -10.51 -1.02 24.16
C THR A 121 -10.81 -1.89 22.93
N LYS A 122 -10.08 -1.71 21.83
CA LYS A 122 -10.22 -2.53 20.63
C LYS A 122 -9.85 -4.00 20.89
N THR A 123 -8.73 -4.24 21.59
CA THR A 123 -8.26 -5.58 21.95
C THR A 123 -9.28 -6.30 22.81
N ARG A 124 -9.82 -5.63 23.85
CA ARG A 124 -10.88 -6.22 24.70
C ARG A 124 -12.18 -6.50 23.97
N LYS A 125 -12.55 -5.67 22.98
CA LYS A 125 -13.72 -5.94 22.15
C LYS A 125 -13.53 -7.21 21.30
N LYS A 126 -12.36 -7.39 20.69
CA LYS A 126 -12.00 -8.63 19.97
C LYS A 126 -11.99 -9.84 20.92
N ALA A 127 -11.41 -9.69 22.12
CA ALA A 127 -11.40 -10.76 23.13
C ALA A 127 -12.81 -11.15 23.56
N LYS A 128 -13.74 -10.20 23.72
CA LYS A 128 -15.16 -10.50 24.03
C LYS A 128 -15.87 -11.22 22.87
N GLU A 129 -15.63 -10.82 21.63
CA GLU A 129 -16.17 -11.49 20.46
C GLU A 129 -15.65 -12.94 20.38
N TYR A 130 -14.37 -13.17 20.66
CA TYR A 130 -13.74 -14.48 20.73
C TYR A 130 -14.32 -15.33 21.90
N LEU A 131 -14.49 -14.73 23.09
CA LEU A 131 -15.09 -15.39 24.24
C LEU A 131 -16.54 -15.83 23.97
N LEU A 132 -17.32 -15.04 23.23
CA LEU A 132 -18.66 -15.40 22.81
C LEU A 132 -18.67 -16.60 21.87
N GLN A 133 -17.75 -16.63 20.93
CA GLN A 133 -17.55 -17.75 20.00
C GLN A 133 -17.14 -19.01 20.78
N TYR A 134 -16.20 -18.86 21.71
CA TYR A 134 -15.71 -19.93 22.58
C TYR A 134 -16.82 -20.52 23.48
N LYS A 135 -17.66 -19.67 24.09
CA LYS A 135 -18.85 -20.14 24.85
C LYS A 135 -19.82 -20.94 23.97
N ARG A 136 -19.96 -20.59 22.68
CA ARG A 136 -20.75 -21.37 21.72
C ARG A 136 -20.12 -22.74 21.46
N VAL A 137 -18.79 -22.80 21.32
CA VAL A 137 -18.03 -24.05 21.16
C VAL A 137 -18.23 -24.94 22.37
N LEU A 138 -18.04 -24.42 23.59
CA LEU A 138 -18.26 -25.18 24.83
C LEU A 138 -19.68 -25.69 24.96
N LYS A 139 -20.68 -24.85 24.65
CA LYS A 139 -22.08 -25.25 24.67
C LYS A 139 -22.38 -26.33 23.63
N TYR A 140 -21.74 -26.29 22.48
CA TYR A 140 -21.86 -27.30 21.44
C TYR A 140 -21.25 -28.63 21.89
N LEU A 141 -20.04 -28.60 22.45
CA LEU A 141 -19.34 -29.78 22.97
C LEU A 141 -20.07 -30.41 24.17
N SER A 142 -20.63 -29.61 25.08
CA SER A 142 -21.39 -30.11 26.23
C SER A 142 -22.72 -30.78 25.86
N ASN A 143 -23.31 -30.40 24.71
CA ASN A 143 -24.57 -30.97 24.23
C ASN A 143 -24.36 -32.18 23.30
N ASN A 144 -23.14 -32.53 22.94
CA ASN A 144 -22.84 -33.56 21.95
C ASN A 144 -21.70 -34.48 22.44
N GLU A 145 -22.06 -35.41 23.34
CA GLU A 145 -21.11 -36.39 23.95
C GLU A 145 -20.51 -37.44 22.99
N LYS A 146 -20.79 -37.39 21.68
CA LYS A 146 -20.37 -38.41 20.70
C LYS A 146 -19.39 -37.83 19.69
N ASP A 147 -18.16 -37.56 20.10
CA ASP A 147 -17.10 -36.92 19.35
C ASP A 147 -16.63 -37.62 18.04
N TYR A 148 -16.84 -38.91 17.88
CA TYR A 148 -16.31 -39.68 16.76
C TYR A 148 -17.19 -39.69 15.50
N VAL A 149 -18.49 -39.60 15.66
CA VAL A 149 -19.47 -39.68 14.54
C VAL A 149 -19.53 -38.35 13.77
N TYR A 150 -19.28 -37.23 14.44
CA TYR A 150 -19.34 -35.90 13.83
C TYR A 150 -18.22 -35.62 12.83
N LYS A 151 -16.98 -36.04 13.09
CA LYS A 151 -15.85 -35.91 12.15
C LYS A 151 -16.12 -36.58 10.79
N LEU A 152 -16.81 -37.71 10.78
CA LEU A 152 -17.18 -38.43 9.56
C LEU A 152 -18.31 -37.71 8.78
N ASN A 153 -19.34 -37.20 9.48
CA ASN A 153 -20.44 -36.49 8.83
C ASN A 153 -19.99 -35.12 8.26
N GLU A 154 -19.10 -34.42 8.95
CA GLU A 154 -18.59 -33.14 8.51
C GLU A 154 -17.67 -33.26 7.30
N LYS A 155 -16.80 -34.28 7.28
CA LYS A 155 -15.99 -34.59 6.10
C LYS A 155 -16.88 -34.89 4.89
N LYS A 156 -18.03 -35.54 5.09
CA LYS A 156 -19.02 -35.78 4.06
C LYS A 156 -19.69 -34.48 3.57
N GLU A 157 -20.00 -33.56 4.48
CA GLU A 157 -20.60 -32.26 4.12
C GLU A 157 -19.59 -31.33 3.44
N ILE A 158 -18.31 -31.38 3.82
CA ILE A 158 -17.21 -30.65 3.15
C ILE A 158 -17.00 -31.22 1.75
N ASN A 159 -16.92 -32.56 1.59
CA ASN A 159 -16.80 -33.18 0.28
C ASN A 159 -17.97 -32.80 -0.63
N ARG A 160 -19.18 -32.77 -0.08
CA ARG A 160 -20.37 -32.31 -0.81
C ARG A 160 -20.26 -30.86 -1.26
N LEU A 161 -19.61 -29.99 -0.47
CA LEU A 161 -19.33 -28.62 -0.88
C LEU A 161 -18.28 -28.58 -1.99
N ILE A 162 -17.23 -29.41 -1.89
CA ILE A 162 -16.20 -29.56 -2.95
C ILE A 162 -16.87 -29.99 -4.26
N ASP A 163 -17.74 -31.00 -4.23
CA ASP A 163 -18.47 -31.48 -5.41
C ASP A 163 -19.33 -30.37 -6.03
N LEU A 164 -20.04 -29.59 -5.20
CA LEU A 164 -20.83 -28.44 -5.67
C LEU A 164 -19.95 -27.35 -6.29
N VAL A 165 -18.76 -27.09 -5.74
CA VAL A 165 -17.85 -26.10 -6.31
C VAL A 165 -17.22 -26.61 -7.62
N LYS A 166 -17.03 -27.93 -7.75
CA LYS A 166 -16.60 -28.57 -9.00
C LYS A 166 -17.68 -28.59 -10.09
N GLU A 167 -18.97 -28.41 -9.74
CA GLU A 167 -20.05 -28.23 -10.73
C GLU A 167 -19.91 -26.94 -11.56
N PHE A 168 -19.05 -25.98 -11.15
CA PHE A 168 -18.78 -24.82 -11.98
C PHE A 168 -17.98 -25.21 -13.22
N ASP A 169 -18.61 -25.00 -14.37
CA ASP A 169 -17.97 -25.21 -15.67
C ASP A 169 -17.43 -23.88 -16.23
N PHE A 170 -16.13 -23.72 -16.16
CA PHE A 170 -15.39 -22.58 -16.71
C PHE A 170 -14.40 -23.01 -17.79
N ASN A 171 -14.68 -24.10 -18.50
CA ASN A 171 -13.79 -24.61 -19.53
C ASN A 171 -13.86 -23.77 -20.80
N ASP A 172 -15.05 -23.30 -21.14
CA ASP A 172 -15.29 -22.50 -22.34
C ASP A 172 -16.26 -21.34 -22.04
N VAL A 173 -15.92 -20.14 -22.53
CA VAL A 173 -16.73 -18.94 -22.37
C VAL A 173 -18.01 -19.03 -23.20
N GLU A 174 -17.96 -19.67 -24.37
CA GLU A 174 -19.09 -19.78 -25.29
C GLU A 174 -20.18 -20.71 -24.73
N THR A 175 -19.79 -21.70 -23.92
CA THR A 175 -20.73 -22.64 -23.27
C THR A 175 -21.17 -22.22 -21.87
N PHE A 176 -20.68 -21.08 -21.40
CA PHE A 176 -20.98 -20.59 -20.05
C PHE A 176 -22.46 -20.24 -19.88
N SER A 177 -23.12 -20.86 -18.88
CA SER A 177 -24.52 -20.58 -18.53
C SER A 177 -24.60 -19.80 -17.22
N TYR A 178 -24.99 -18.54 -17.30
CA TYR A 178 -25.22 -17.68 -16.13
C TYR A 178 -26.30 -18.24 -15.20
N GLU A 179 -27.41 -18.75 -15.75
CA GLU A 179 -28.52 -19.30 -14.95
C GLU A 179 -28.08 -20.54 -14.17
N LYS A 180 -27.37 -21.47 -14.81
CA LYS A 180 -26.80 -22.67 -14.17
C LYS A 180 -25.85 -22.27 -13.05
N THR A 181 -24.98 -21.29 -13.30
CA THR A 181 -24.03 -20.76 -12.29
C THR A 181 -24.75 -20.14 -11.09
N CYS A 182 -25.81 -19.36 -11.30
CA CYS A 182 -26.63 -18.82 -10.21
C CYS A 182 -27.31 -19.91 -9.38
N LEU A 183 -27.77 -20.98 -9.98
CA LEU A 183 -28.36 -22.13 -9.27
C LEU A 183 -27.29 -22.85 -8.43
N THR A 184 -26.11 -23.07 -8.97
CA THR A 184 -24.97 -23.67 -8.26
C THR A 184 -24.55 -22.81 -7.07
N ILE A 185 -24.46 -21.48 -7.22
CA ILE A 185 -24.18 -20.55 -6.11
C ILE A 185 -25.24 -20.65 -5.01
N LYS A 186 -26.52 -20.75 -5.37
CA LYS A 186 -27.60 -20.95 -4.37
C LYS A 186 -27.44 -22.25 -3.58
N LYS A 187 -27.07 -23.36 -4.25
CA LYS A 187 -26.79 -24.64 -3.59
C LYS A 187 -25.59 -24.54 -2.66
N ILE A 188 -24.49 -23.93 -3.11
CA ILE A 188 -23.29 -23.67 -2.32
C ILE A 188 -23.62 -22.84 -1.09
N ASN A 189 -24.35 -21.74 -1.23
CA ASN A 189 -24.77 -20.90 -0.12
C ASN A 189 -25.57 -21.64 0.93
N LYS A 190 -26.47 -22.56 0.50
CA LYS A 190 -27.22 -23.41 1.41
C LYS A 190 -26.30 -24.36 2.18
N GLN A 191 -25.32 -24.93 1.51
CA GLN A 191 -24.35 -25.85 2.11
C GLN A 191 -23.41 -25.13 3.08
N ILE A 192 -22.89 -23.95 2.72
CA ILE A 192 -22.06 -23.12 3.60
C ILE A 192 -22.83 -22.73 4.87
N LYS A 193 -24.09 -22.31 4.74
CA LYS A 193 -24.95 -22.00 5.90
C LYS A 193 -25.12 -23.20 6.85
N LYS A 194 -25.08 -24.43 6.34
CA LYS A 194 -25.16 -25.65 7.14
C LYS A 194 -23.84 -25.91 7.88
N LEU A 195 -22.70 -25.78 7.19
CA LEU A 195 -21.37 -25.96 7.77
C LEU A 195 -21.04 -24.92 8.84
N VAL A 196 -21.30 -23.64 8.58
CA VAL A 196 -21.00 -22.52 9.51
C VAL A 196 -21.74 -22.63 10.86
N LYS A 197 -22.76 -23.51 10.97
CA LYS A 197 -23.40 -23.79 12.27
C LYS A 197 -22.47 -24.54 13.22
N ASN A 198 -21.45 -25.22 12.72
CA ASN A 198 -20.46 -25.88 13.56
C ASN A 198 -19.38 -24.90 14.05
N PRO A 199 -19.33 -24.61 15.36
CA PRO A 199 -18.39 -23.64 15.90
C PRO A 199 -16.94 -24.16 16.02
N LEU A 200 -16.68 -25.45 15.74
CA LEU A 200 -15.35 -26.07 15.84
C LEU A 200 -14.44 -25.72 14.66
N TYR A 201 -14.99 -25.26 13.56
CA TYR A 201 -14.23 -24.94 12.35
C TYR A 201 -14.11 -23.44 12.11
N ASN A 202 -12.96 -23.04 11.59
CA ASN A 202 -12.75 -21.68 11.14
C ASN A 202 -13.28 -21.51 9.72
N PHE A 203 -14.50 -21.02 9.59
CA PHE A 203 -15.14 -20.79 8.29
C PHE A 203 -14.97 -19.36 7.76
N ASN A 204 -14.08 -18.54 8.33
CA ASN A 204 -13.96 -17.13 7.93
C ASN A 204 -13.60 -16.97 6.45
N GLU A 205 -12.68 -17.79 5.93
CA GLU A 205 -12.34 -17.77 4.51
C GLU A 205 -13.49 -18.28 3.64
N LEU A 206 -14.21 -19.32 4.08
CA LEU A 206 -15.37 -19.84 3.37
C LEU A 206 -16.48 -18.78 3.24
N LEU A 207 -16.71 -17.98 4.27
CA LEU A 207 -17.65 -16.86 4.23
C LEU A 207 -17.19 -15.75 3.28
N LEU A 208 -15.87 -15.58 3.12
CA LEU A 208 -15.30 -14.65 2.14
C LEU A 208 -15.62 -15.12 0.70
N TYR A 209 -15.38 -16.40 0.39
CA TYR A 209 -15.74 -16.97 -0.91
C TYR A 209 -17.25 -16.91 -1.17
N GLN A 210 -18.06 -17.14 -0.14
CA GLN A 210 -19.53 -16.99 -0.25
C GLN A 210 -19.91 -15.57 -0.70
N ASN A 211 -19.29 -14.55 -0.10
CA ASN A 211 -19.54 -13.16 -0.49
C ASN A 211 -19.07 -12.86 -1.91
N GLN A 212 -17.92 -13.40 -2.33
CA GLN A 212 -17.39 -13.25 -3.70
C GLN A 212 -18.36 -13.88 -4.71
N PHE A 213 -18.87 -15.09 -4.44
CA PHE A 213 -19.85 -15.76 -5.30
C PHE A 213 -21.17 -14.99 -5.41
N ASN A 214 -21.65 -14.40 -4.32
CA ASN A 214 -22.85 -13.55 -4.34
C ASN A 214 -22.62 -12.26 -5.14
N ASN A 215 -21.44 -11.64 -4.99
CA ASN A 215 -21.09 -10.44 -5.74
C ASN A 215 -20.92 -10.71 -7.25
N PHE A 216 -20.51 -11.93 -7.63
CA PHE A 216 -20.47 -12.33 -9.02
C PHE A 216 -21.82 -12.18 -9.71
N ILE A 217 -22.90 -12.69 -9.07
CA ILE A 217 -24.26 -12.60 -9.64
C ILE A 217 -24.64 -11.16 -9.96
N LEU A 218 -24.36 -10.25 -9.03
CA LEU A 218 -24.67 -8.83 -9.18
C LEU A 218 -23.80 -8.15 -10.25
N ASN A 219 -22.48 -8.41 -10.20
CA ASN A 219 -21.53 -7.79 -11.10
C ASN A 219 -21.70 -8.29 -12.55
N TYR A 220 -22.00 -9.57 -12.74
CA TYR A 220 -22.20 -10.14 -14.08
C TYR A 220 -23.46 -9.58 -14.74
N LYS A 221 -24.55 -9.49 -13.97
CA LYS A 221 -25.80 -8.87 -14.45
C LYS A 221 -25.58 -7.42 -14.85
N LYS A 222 -24.88 -6.65 -14.01
CA LYS A 222 -24.55 -5.25 -14.28
C LYS A 222 -23.66 -5.10 -15.51
N ALA A 223 -22.67 -5.99 -15.69
CA ALA A 223 -21.79 -5.99 -16.86
C ALA A 223 -22.55 -6.23 -18.17
N ILE A 224 -23.53 -7.16 -18.16
CA ILE A 224 -24.43 -7.38 -19.31
C ILE A 224 -25.27 -6.13 -19.61
N GLU A 225 -25.80 -5.48 -18.58
CA GLU A 225 -26.60 -4.27 -18.75
C GLU A 225 -25.74 -3.13 -19.35
N GLU A 226 -24.53 -2.91 -18.82
CA GLU A 226 -23.59 -1.88 -19.32
C GLU A 226 -23.13 -2.19 -20.77
N GLU A 227 -22.85 -3.44 -21.11
CA GLU A 227 -22.48 -3.86 -22.47
C GLU A 227 -23.62 -3.64 -23.46
N ASN A 228 -24.85 -4.01 -23.09
CA ASN A 228 -26.04 -3.82 -23.91
C ASN A 228 -26.34 -2.33 -24.16
N GLU A 229 -26.17 -1.48 -23.14
CA GLU A 229 -26.33 -0.02 -23.27
C GLU A 229 -25.28 0.55 -24.22
N GLN A 230 -24.01 0.13 -24.09
CA GLN A 230 -22.93 0.58 -24.97
C GLN A 230 -23.15 0.14 -26.42
N ASN A 231 -23.57 -1.11 -26.64
CA ASN A 231 -23.87 -1.64 -27.96
C ASN A 231 -25.04 -0.89 -28.63
N LYS A 232 -26.09 -0.53 -27.86
CA LYS A 232 -27.19 0.33 -28.36
C LYS A 232 -26.70 1.71 -28.74
N LEU A 233 -25.79 2.29 -27.95
CA LEU A 233 -25.21 3.60 -28.24
C LEU A 233 -24.35 3.56 -29.51
N PHE A 234 -23.51 2.52 -29.67
CA PHE A 234 -22.69 2.33 -30.86
C PHE A 234 -23.56 2.13 -32.12
N ALA A 235 -24.61 1.33 -32.03
CA ALA A 235 -25.56 1.12 -33.12
C ALA A 235 -26.28 2.41 -33.52
N LYS A 236 -26.70 3.24 -32.54
CA LYS A 236 -27.38 4.53 -32.78
C LYS A 236 -26.52 5.49 -33.61
N TYR A 237 -25.20 5.48 -33.41
CA TYR A 237 -24.27 6.36 -34.10
C TYR A 237 -23.51 5.66 -35.24
N ASN A 238 -23.79 4.38 -35.50
CA ASN A 238 -23.11 3.55 -36.49
C ASN A 238 -21.58 3.57 -36.34
N VAL A 239 -21.11 3.42 -35.11
CA VAL A 239 -19.68 3.41 -34.76
C VAL A 239 -19.30 2.10 -34.08
N HIS A 240 -17.99 1.77 -34.08
CA HIS A 240 -17.46 0.52 -33.53
C HIS A 240 -16.60 0.73 -32.29
N SER A 241 -16.32 1.99 -31.91
CA SER A 241 -15.52 2.28 -30.72
C SER A 241 -16.04 3.53 -29.99
N TYR A 242 -15.71 3.59 -28.69
CA TYR A 242 -16.00 4.77 -27.87
C TYR A 242 -15.41 6.06 -28.44
N TYR A 243 -14.22 5.96 -29.03
CA TYR A 243 -13.50 7.13 -29.58
C TYR A 243 -14.11 7.68 -30.86
N ASP A 244 -14.98 6.91 -31.52
CA ASP A 244 -15.70 7.34 -32.72
C ASP A 244 -17.04 8.02 -32.41
N LEU A 245 -17.47 7.99 -31.12
CA LEU A 245 -18.69 8.67 -30.68
C LEU A 245 -18.56 10.21 -30.75
N PRO A 246 -19.65 10.94 -30.93
CA PRO A 246 -19.68 12.38 -30.78
C PRO A 246 -19.18 12.86 -29.41
N LEU A 247 -18.53 14.04 -29.34
CA LEU A 247 -17.90 14.54 -28.12
C LEU A 247 -18.86 14.69 -26.92
N ASN A 248 -20.10 15.14 -27.20
CA ASN A 248 -21.16 15.24 -26.20
C ASN A 248 -21.55 13.89 -25.60
N GLU A 249 -21.56 12.84 -26.39
CA GLU A 249 -21.87 11.48 -25.92
C GLU A 249 -20.69 10.88 -25.15
N ARG A 250 -19.44 11.12 -25.60
CA ARG A 250 -18.25 10.70 -24.82
C ARG A 250 -18.19 11.34 -23.44
N ALA A 251 -18.63 12.59 -23.31
CA ALA A 251 -18.64 13.30 -22.03
C ALA A 251 -19.67 12.71 -21.03
N GLN A 252 -20.73 12.05 -21.52
CA GLN A 252 -21.80 11.50 -20.71
C GLN A 252 -21.67 10.00 -20.46
N ASN A 253 -20.88 9.28 -21.24
CA ASN A 253 -20.73 7.84 -21.18
C ASN A 253 -19.34 7.42 -20.70
N LYS A 254 -19.21 6.19 -20.20
CA LYS A 254 -17.93 5.63 -19.74
C LYS A 254 -17.10 5.15 -20.93
N GLU A 255 -15.82 5.54 -20.95
CA GLU A 255 -14.84 5.02 -21.92
C GLU A 255 -14.62 3.52 -21.77
N LYS A 256 -14.55 3.04 -20.53
CA LYS A 256 -14.39 1.61 -20.20
C LYS A 256 -15.54 1.15 -19.35
N ILE A 257 -16.20 0.09 -19.80
CA ILE A 257 -17.15 -0.70 -19.02
C ILE A 257 -16.50 -2.00 -18.56
N ILE A 258 -17.08 -2.60 -17.54
CA ILE A 258 -16.69 -3.95 -17.11
C ILE A 258 -17.42 -4.94 -18.01
N LEU A 259 -16.68 -5.67 -18.84
CA LEU A 259 -17.26 -6.66 -19.73
C LEU A 259 -17.65 -7.94 -18.96
N PRO A 260 -18.71 -8.65 -19.37
CA PRO A 260 -19.08 -9.94 -18.79
C PRO A 260 -17.93 -10.96 -18.78
N ILE A 261 -17.08 -10.94 -19.78
CA ILE A 261 -15.89 -11.79 -19.88
C ILE A 261 -14.88 -11.53 -18.76
N ASP A 262 -14.69 -10.28 -18.34
CA ASP A 262 -13.79 -9.93 -17.25
C ASP A 262 -14.33 -10.44 -15.91
N VAL A 263 -15.64 -10.33 -15.71
CA VAL A 263 -16.33 -10.85 -14.51
C VAL A 263 -16.26 -12.39 -14.47
N TYR A 264 -16.41 -13.04 -15.61
CA TYR A 264 -16.24 -14.49 -15.79
C TYR A 264 -14.83 -14.95 -15.40
N HIS A 265 -13.79 -14.34 -15.95
CA HIS A 265 -12.39 -14.68 -15.62
C HIS A 265 -12.06 -14.47 -14.16
N LYS A 266 -12.60 -13.43 -13.54
CA LYS A 266 -12.44 -13.19 -12.10
C LYS A 266 -13.10 -14.30 -11.29
N MET A 267 -14.33 -14.69 -11.62
CA MET A 267 -15.03 -15.77 -10.95
C MET A 267 -14.30 -17.10 -11.07
N LYS A 268 -13.76 -17.44 -12.27
CA LYS A 268 -12.95 -18.63 -12.46
C LYS A 268 -11.77 -18.70 -11.48
N LYS A 269 -11.05 -17.59 -11.28
CA LYS A 269 -9.95 -17.52 -10.31
C LYS A 269 -10.43 -17.76 -8.87
N GLU A 270 -11.56 -17.18 -8.49
CA GLU A 270 -12.13 -17.34 -7.14
C GLU A 270 -12.59 -18.79 -6.89
N VAL A 271 -13.16 -19.45 -7.88
CA VAL A 271 -13.55 -20.86 -7.81
C VAL A 271 -12.34 -21.76 -7.60
N ILE A 272 -11.25 -21.55 -8.36
CA ILE A 272 -10.00 -22.31 -8.22
C ILE A 272 -9.40 -22.09 -6.82
N ALA A 273 -9.38 -20.86 -6.32
CA ALA A 273 -8.87 -20.54 -5.00
C ALA A 273 -9.71 -21.20 -3.89
N CYS A 274 -11.03 -21.18 -4.02
CA CYS A 274 -11.96 -21.85 -3.10
C CYS A 274 -11.74 -23.36 -3.07
N LEU A 275 -11.59 -24.01 -4.23
CA LEU A 275 -11.29 -25.45 -4.32
C LEU A 275 -9.97 -25.78 -3.62
N SER A 276 -8.91 -25.03 -3.90
CA SER A 276 -7.60 -25.21 -3.25
C SER A 276 -7.68 -25.07 -1.72
N TYR A 277 -8.47 -24.12 -1.22
CA TYR A 277 -8.71 -23.96 0.20
C TYR A 277 -9.45 -25.16 0.81
N LEU A 278 -10.52 -25.63 0.16
CA LEU A 278 -11.31 -26.77 0.63
C LEU A 278 -10.53 -28.08 0.60
N GLU A 279 -9.69 -28.30 -0.41
CA GLU A 279 -8.86 -29.50 -0.57
C GLU A 279 -7.71 -29.56 0.43
N LYS A 280 -7.17 -28.42 0.85
CA LYS A 280 -6.18 -28.34 1.95
C LYS A 280 -6.77 -28.70 3.31
N GLY A 281 -8.08 -28.66 3.43
CA GLY A 281 -8.83 -28.89 4.66
C GLY A 281 -9.09 -27.60 5.44
N ILE A 282 -10.29 -27.53 6.01
CA ILE A 282 -10.71 -26.40 6.86
C ILE A 282 -10.01 -26.54 8.22
N GLU A 283 -9.34 -25.50 8.67
CA GLU A 283 -8.67 -25.48 9.97
C GLU A 283 -9.66 -25.73 11.10
N VAL A 284 -9.36 -26.73 11.92
CA VAL A 284 -10.04 -26.98 13.18
C VAL A 284 -9.40 -26.11 14.25
N PHE A 285 -10.20 -25.39 15.02
CA PHE A 285 -9.67 -24.70 16.19
C PHE A 285 -9.08 -25.71 17.18
N ASN A 286 -7.76 -25.80 17.27
CA ASN A 286 -7.08 -26.53 18.32
C ASN A 286 -7.20 -25.73 19.62
N PHE A 287 -8.13 -26.12 20.48
CA PHE A 287 -8.34 -25.47 21.77
C PHE A 287 -7.55 -26.20 22.86
N SER A 288 -6.50 -25.59 23.36
CA SER A 288 -6.05 -25.83 24.72
C SER A 288 -6.87 -24.94 25.65
N TYR A 289 -7.93 -25.49 26.27
CA TYR A 289 -8.90 -24.76 27.11
C TYR A 289 -8.22 -23.87 28.17
N GLU A 290 -7.21 -24.41 28.86
CA GLU A 290 -6.53 -23.72 29.95
C GLU A 290 -5.62 -22.57 29.44
N GLU A 291 -5.02 -22.74 28.30
CA GLU A 291 -4.13 -21.75 27.69
C GLU A 291 -4.94 -20.58 27.08
N GLU A 292 -5.99 -20.91 26.37
CA GLU A 292 -6.88 -19.93 25.77
C GLU A 292 -7.66 -19.13 26.83
N LYS A 293 -8.09 -19.76 27.92
CA LYS A 293 -8.72 -19.10 29.05
C LYS A 293 -7.77 -18.11 29.73
N ARG A 294 -6.50 -18.51 29.96
CA ARG A 294 -5.47 -17.61 30.49
C ARG A 294 -5.21 -16.44 29.57
N ASN A 295 -5.09 -16.68 28.27
CA ASN A 295 -4.89 -15.62 27.27
C ASN A 295 -6.09 -14.65 27.24
N LEU A 296 -7.31 -15.15 27.30
CA LEU A 296 -8.52 -14.33 27.35
C LEU A 296 -8.66 -13.51 28.63
N ASP A 297 -8.28 -14.07 29.77
CA ASP A 297 -8.29 -13.35 31.05
C ASP A 297 -7.25 -12.24 31.04
N LEU A 298 -6.06 -12.48 30.50
CA LEU A 298 -5.02 -11.46 30.29
C LEU A 298 -5.49 -10.34 29.33
N LEU A 299 -6.14 -10.70 28.23
CA LEU A 299 -6.66 -9.74 27.25
C LEU A 299 -7.86 -8.93 27.78
N ASN A 300 -8.63 -9.50 28.73
CA ASN A 300 -9.76 -8.82 29.35
C ASN A 300 -9.36 -7.91 30.54
N LYS A 301 -8.16 -8.09 31.10
CA LYS A 301 -7.69 -7.28 32.21
C LYS A 301 -7.53 -5.83 31.75
N LYS A 302 -8.27 -4.93 32.41
CA LYS A 302 -8.14 -3.49 32.18
C LYS A 302 -6.84 -3.00 32.79
N MET A 303 -6.00 -2.34 31.99
CA MET A 303 -4.81 -1.66 32.52
C MET A 303 -5.21 -0.60 33.54
N THR A 304 -4.53 -0.56 34.65
CA THR A 304 -4.66 0.50 35.65
C THR A 304 -4.09 1.81 35.13
N LYS A 305 -4.44 2.94 35.77
CA LYS A 305 -3.86 4.24 35.42
C LYS A 305 -2.33 4.24 35.56
N SER A 306 -1.81 3.56 36.59
CA SER A 306 -0.37 3.43 36.83
C SER A 306 0.32 2.62 35.72
N GLU A 307 -0.24 1.48 35.30
CA GLU A 307 0.30 0.66 34.20
C GLU A 307 0.31 1.42 32.87
N ILE A 308 -0.73 2.21 32.57
CA ILE A 308 -0.78 3.06 31.37
C ILE A 308 0.30 4.13 31.44
N HIS A 309 0.43 4.81 32.58
CA HIS A 309 1.47 5.85 32.79
C HIS A 309 2.87 5.25 32.57
N GLN A 310 3.18 4.12 33.23
CA GLN A 310 4.47 3.43 33.07
C GLN A 310 4.73 3.05 31.61
N LYS A 311 3.70 2.62 30.87
CA LYS A 311 3.82 2.30 29.45
C LYS A 311 4.14 3.55 28.62
N VAL A 312 3.52 4.70 28.89
CA VAL A 312 3.86 5.97 28.23
C VAL A 312 5.31 6.34 28.50
N VAL A 313 5.75 6.29 29.74
CA VAL A 313 7.13 6.59 30.15
C VAL A 313 8.13 5.64 29.46
N SER A 314 7.78 4.37 29.35
CA SER A 314 8.59 3.38 28.62
C SER A 314 8.73 3.74 27.13
N ILE A 315 7.63 4.13 26.47
CA ILE A 315 7.66 4.56 25.06
C ILE A 315 8.48 5.84 24.92
N PHE A 316 8.35 6.80 25.83
CA PHE A 316 9.16 8.03 25.81
C PHE A 316 10.65 7.74 25.94
N LYS A 317 11.05 6.81 26.81
CA LYS A 317 12.44 6.33 26.91
C LYS A 317 12.93 5.70 25.60
N GLU A 318 12.11 4.86 24.99
CA GLU A 318 12.42 4.17 23.74
C GLU A 318 12.67 5.13 22.58
N VAL A 319 11.86 6.18 22.46
CA VAL A 319 12.04 7.23 21.43
C VAL A 319 13.11 8.27 21.81
N GLY A 320 13.76 8.12 22.97
CA GLY A 320 14.85 9.00 23.42
C GLY A 320 14.38 10.36 23.92
N ILE A 321 13.20 10.44 24.54
CA ILE A 321 12.79 11.63 25.30
C ILE A 321 13.50 11.59 26.64
N THR A 322 14.32 12.60 26.93
CA THR A 322 15.02 12.78 28.22
C THR A 322 14.03 13.17 29.30
N SER A 323 14.28 12.82 30.59
CA SER A 323 13.38 13.09 31.72
C SER A 323 11.91 12.76 31.41
N PRO A 324 11.59 11.52 31.00
CA PRO A 324 10.28 11.18 30.45
C PRO A 324 9.13 11.35 31.42
N GLU A 325 9.37 11.17 32.73
CA GLU A 325 8.39 11.40 33.82
C GLU A 325 7.97 12.87 33.91
N GLU A 326 8.93 13.79 33.87
CA GLU A 326 8.67 15.22 33.93
C GLU A 326 7.97 15.69 32.66
N ARG A 327 8.49 15.25 31.50
CA ARG A 327 7.97 15.65 30.18
C ARG A 327 6.58 15.08 29.86
N TYR A 328 6.17 14.06 30.58
CA TYR A 328 4.80 13.55 30.48
C TYR A 328 3.76 14.64 30.74
N TYR A 329 4.02 15.56 31.68
CA TYR A 329 3.10 16.62 32.12
C TYR A 329 3.19 17.91 31.30
N LEU A 330 4.17 18.02 30.39
CA LEU A 330 4.33 19.19 29.55
C LEU A 330 3.30 19.23 28.41
N HIS A 331 3.04 20.44 27.93
CA HIS A 331 2.22 20.67 26.76
C HIS A 331 3.08 20.79 25.49
N PRO A 332 2.52 20.61 24.27
CA PRO A 332 3.30 20.67 23.04
C PRO A 332 4.12 21.94 22.85
N PHE A 333 3.61 23.10 23.26
CA PHE A 333 4.30 24.38 23.10
C PHE A 333 5.53 24.55 24.01
N GLU A 334 5.64 23.74 25.10
CA GLU A 334 6.80 23.72 26.00
C GLU A 334 7.94 22.84 25.45
N LEU A 335 7.74 22.16 24.32
CA LEU A 335 8.70 21.23 23.74
C LEU A 335 9.37 21.82 22.50
N SER A 336 10.65 21.47 22.29
CA SER A 336 11.33 21.74 21.01
C SER A 336 10.69 20.95 19.85
N GLY A 337 10.96 21.36 18.59
CA GLY A 337 10.46 20.68 17.40
C GLY A 337 10.80 19.19 17.37
N GLY A 338 12.05 18.85 17.66
CA GLY A 338 12.49 17.46 17.72
C GLY A 338 11.83 16.63 18.83
N LEU A 339 11.52 17.25 19.97
CA LEU A 339 10.78 16.56 21.04
C LEU A 339 9.30 16.37 20.68
N ARG A 340 8.67 17.37 20.06
CA ARG A 340 7.30 17.21 19.51
C ARG A 340 7.24 16.06 18.50
N GLN A 341 8.25 15.97 17.63
CA GLN A 341 8.32 14.88 16.66
C GLN A 341 8.46 13.51 17.33
N ARG A 342 9.29 13.40 18.38
CA ARG A 342 9.40 12.17 19.19
C ARG A 342 8.09 11.81 19.91
N VAL A 343 7.33 12.80 20.37
CA VAL A 343 5.99 12.58 20.94
C VAL A 343 5.02 12.05 19.88
N MET A 344 5.03 12.59 18.66
CA MET A 344 4.20 12.08 17.57
C MET A 344 4.54 10.63 17.22
N ILE A 345 5.84 10.31 17.14
CA ILE A 345 6.30 8.94 16.96
C ILE A 345 5.81 8.06 18.13
N SER A 346 5.85 8.56 19.37
CA SER A 346 5.33 7.83 20.55
C SER A 346 3.84 7.52 20.43
N ILE A 347 3.03 8.47 19.97
CA ILE A 347 1.59 8.26 19.74
C ILE A 347 1.37 7.18 18.68
N ALA A 348 2.12 7.23 17.58
CA ALA A 348 2.05 6.24 16.52
C ALA A 348 2.44 4.83 17.01
N LEU A 349 3.50 4.74 17.82
CA LEU A 349 4.01 3.49 18.39
C LEU A 349 3.15 2.93 19.53
N ALA A 350 2.34 3.74 20.18
CA ALA A 350 1.51 3.32 21.31
C ALA A 350 0.56 2.16 20.99
N SER A 351 0.25 2.00 19.72
CA SER A 351 -0.62 0.94 19.20
C SER A 351 0.12 -0.29 18.67
N ASP A 352 1.47 -0.34 18.70
CA ASP A 352 2.32 -1.38 18.13
C ASP A 352 1.91 -1.71 16.67
N PRO A 353 2.04 -0.77 15.73
CA PRO A 353 1.67 -0.98 14.33
C PRO A 353 2.66 -1.90 13.61
N GLU A 354 2.21 -2.54 12.53
CA GLU A 354 3.08 -3.28 11.61
C GLU A 354 3.70 -2.37 10.53
N ILE A 355 2.95 -1.31 10.15
CA ILE A 355 3.41 -0.30 9.19
C ILE A 355 3.37 1.08 9.83
N LEU A 356 4.48 1.81 9.71
CA LEU A 356 4.58 3.21 10.06
C LEU A 356 4.72 4.05 8.79
N ILE A 357 3.74 4.90 8.53
CA ILE A 357 3.81 5.90 7.45
C ILE A 357 4.42 7.17 8.06
N CYS A 358 5.51 7.64 7.49
CA CYS A 358 6.18 8.88 7.90
C CYS A 358 6.05 9.89 6.76
N ASP A 359 5.12 10.85 6.89
CA ASP A 359 4.91 11.89 5.89
C ASP A 359 5.76 13.11 6.25
N GLU A 360 6.91 13.26 5.59
CA GLU A 360 7.92 14.30 5.79
C GLU A 360 8.31 14.51 7.27
N PRO A 361 8.71 13.46 8.00
CA PRO A 361 8.85 13.51 9.47
C PRO A 361 10.03 14.36 9.95
N THR A 362 10.85 14.87 9.07
CA THR A 362 12.06 15.65 9.36
C THR A 362 12.00 17.08 8.82
N THR A 363 10.89 17.47 8.20
CA THR A 363 10.69 18.84 7.68
C THR A 363 10.67 19.82 8.84
N ALA A 364 11.34 20.96 8.67
CA ALA A 364 11.50 22.01 9.67
C ALA A 364 12.33 21.61 10.92
N LEU A 365 13.15 20.56 10.81
CA LEU A 365 14.15 20.20 11.83
C LEU A 365 15.56 20.54 11.36
N ASP A 366 16.42 20.91 12.29
CA ASP A 366 17.85 21.08 11.98
C ASP A 366 18.53 19.74 11.62
N ALA A 367 19.65 19.78 10.90
CA ALA A 367 20.34 18.59 10.39
C ALA A 367 20.72 17.58 11.49
N THR A 368 21.05 18.07 12.70
CA THR A 368 21.41 17.21 13.82
C THR A 368 20.21 16.44 14.35
N ILE A 369 19.11 17.12 14.58
CA ILE A 369 17.85 16.48 15.02
C ILE A 369 17.27 15.58 13.93
N GLN A 370 17.35 16.00 12.64
CA GLN A 370 16.97 15.19 11.50
C GLN A 370 17.70 13.83 11.50
N LYS A 371 19.04 13.84 11.66
CA LYS A 371 19.84 12.61 11.78
C LYS A 371 19.36 11.74 12.95
N GLN A 372 19.14 12.34 14.13
CA GLN A 372 18.66 11.62 15.32
C GLN A 372 17.29 10.95 15.08
N ILE A 373 16.37 11.60 14.38
CA ILE A 373 15.06 11.01 14.03
C ILE A 373 15.22 9.84 13.06
N ILE A 374 16.12 9.96 12.08
CA ILE A 374 16.41 8.87 11.14
C ILE A 374 17.02 7.67 11.85
N ASP A 375 18.00 7.89 12.72
CA ASP A 375 18.62 6.82 13.51
C ASP A 375 17.61 6.16 14.46
N LEU A 376 16.70 6.95 15.05
CA LEU A 376 15.58 6.43 15.83
C LEU A 376 14.67 5.53 14.99
N LEU A 377 14.24 5.96 13.81
CA LEU A 377 13.38 5.16 12.93
C LEU A 377 14.06 3.86 12.50
N LYS A 378 15.36 3.87 12.20
CA LYS A 378 16.16 2.66 11.93
C LYS A 378 16.20 1.71 13.12
N LYS A 379 16.38 2.25 14.33
CA LYS A 379 16.35 1.47 15.57
C LYS A 379 14.99 0.81 15.75
N LEU A 380 13.90 1.58 15.65
CA LEU A 380 12.53 1.11 15.80
C LEU A 380 12.15 0.07 14.74
N LYS A 381 12.60 0.24 13.47
CA LYS A 381 12.44 -0.77 12.42
C LYS A 381 12.94 -2.15 12.88
N ARG A 382 14.14 -2.19 13.48
CA ARG A 382 14.78 -3.44 13.92
C ARG A 382 14.14 -4.01 15.20
N GLU A 383 13.93 -3.16 16.21
CA GLU A 383 13.48 -3.60 17.54
C GLU A 383 12.00 -3.99 17.56
N ARG A 384 11.16 -3.32 16.74
CA ARG A 384 9.71 -3.58 16.68
C ARG A 384 9.25 -4.33 15.43
N ASN A 385 10.19 -4.79 14.59
CA ASN A 385 9.87 -5.42 13.29
C ASN A 385 8.95 -4.56 12.42
N LEU A 386 9.15 -3.24 12.44
CA LEU A 386 8.33 -2.29 11.68
C LEU A 386 8.71 -2.28 10.20
N SER A 387 7.70 -2.15 9.34
CA SER A 387 7.87 -1.74 7.95
C SER A 387 7.52 -0.26 7.83
N ILE A 388 8.27 0.50 7.03
CA ILE A 388 8.13 1.96 6.99
C ILE A 388 7.85 2.42 5.55
N ILE A 389 6.84 3.27 5.37
CA ILE A 389 6.67 4.09 4.17
C ILE A 389 7.15 5.49 4.52
N PHE A 390 8.23 5.92 3.90
CA PHE A 390 8.91 7.18 4.19
C PHE A 390 8.69 8.17 3.05
N ILE A 391 8.01 9.26 3.29
CA ILE A 391 7.83 10.33 2.31
C ILE A 391 8.83 11.44 2.61
N SER A 392 9.57 11.85 1.59
CA SER A 392 10.46 13.01 1.69
C SER A 392 10.69 13.62 0.30
N HIS A 393 11.04 14.88 0.27
CA HIS A 393 11.64 15.55 -0.89
C HIS A 393 13.15 15.65 -0.76
N ASP A 394 13.74 15.32 0.40
CA ASP A 394 15.17 15.32 0.67
C ASP A 394 15.79 13.96 0.37
N LEU A 395 16.49 13.87 -0.75
CA LEU A 395 17.20 12.68 -1.18
C LEU A 395 18.35 12.30 -0.24
N GLY A 396 19.00 13.26 0.42
CA GLY A 396 20.07 12.98 1.39
C GLY A 396 19.54 12.20 2.59
N VAL A 397 18.33 12.53 3.06
CA VAL A 397 17.64 11.78 4.11
C VAL A 397 17.25 10.39 3.65
N VAL A 398 16.66 10.30 2.45
CA VAL A 398 16.21 9.04 1.86
C VAL A 398 17.36 8.05 1.69
N ALA A 399 18.54 8.51 1.24
CA ALA A 399 19.74 7.69 1.10
C ALA A 399 20.14 6.99 2.42
N ASN A 400 19.85 7.63 3.55
CA ASN A 400 20.21 7.11 4.86
C ASN A 400 19.22 6.09 5.42
N ILE A 401 17.95 6.05 4.98
CA ILE A 401 16.95 5.20 5.64
C ILE A 401 16.32 4.16 4.72
N ALA A 402 16.17 4.44 3.43
CA ALA A 402 15.39 3.62 2.52
C ALA A 402 16.12 2.34 2.08
N ASP A 403 15.37 1.26 1.88
CA ASP A 403 15.81 0.05 1.18
C ASP A 403 15.46 0.16 -0.32
N LYS A 404 14.23 0.64 -0.63
CA LYS A 404 13.74 0.90 -1.99
C LYS A 404 13.25 2.34 -2.13
N VAL A 405 13.43 2.90 -3.30
CA VAL A 405 13.03 4.28 -3.62
C VAL A 405 12.14 4.31 -4.85
N PHE A 406 11.06 5.07 -4.76
CA PHE A 406 10.10 5.31 -5.83
C PHE A 406 10.06 6.83 -6.09
N ILE A 407 10.54 7.23 -7.26
CA ILE A 407 10.54 8.63 -7.67
C ILE A 407 9.19 8.96 -8.30
N MET A 408 8.49 9.90 -7.71
CA MET A 408 7.16 10.32 -8.15
C MET A 408 7.19 11.70 -8.79
N TYR A 409 6.58 11.81 -9.96
CA TYR A 409 6.35 13.07 -10.65
C TYR A 409 4.92 13.14 -11.20
N ALA A 410 4.22 14.25 -10.94
CA ALA A 410 2.88 14.50 -11.47
C ALA A 410 1.91 13.30 -11.34
N GLY A 411 1.87 12.67 -10.17
CA GLY A 411 0.96 11.56 -9.86
C GLY A 411 1.40 10.19 -10.40
N LYS A 412 2.60 10.05 -10.95
CA LYS A 412 3.14 8.78 -11.47
C LYS A 412 4.48 8.44 -10.85
N ILE A 413 4.78 7.15 -10.76
CA ILE A 413 6.14 6.68 -10.50
C ILE A 413 6.88 6.71 -11.84
N VAL A 414 7.97 7.50 -11.90
CA VAL A 414 8.80 7.66 -13.10
C VAL A 414 10.06 6.80 -13.06
N GLU A 415 10.55 6.50 -11.86
CA GLU A 415 11.69 5.61 -11.65
C GLU A 415 11.54 4.89 -10.32
N LYS A 416 11.97 3.63 -10.24
CA LYS A 416 11.97 2.84 -9.00
C LYS A 416 13.16 1.89 -8.98
N GLY A 417 13.73 1.72 -7.79
CA GLY A 417 14.86 0.82 -7.60
C GLY A 417 15.27 0.74 -6.14
N THR A 418 16.37 0.03 -5.88
CA THR A 418 17.06 0.12 -4.59
C THR A 418 17.67 1.52 -4.41
N VAL A 419 18.09 1.85 -3.20
CA VAL A 419 18.84 3.10 -2.94
C VAL A 419 20.03 3.20 -3.89
N TYR A 420 20.77 2.13 -4.10
CA TYR A 420 21.93 2.08 -4.98
C TYR A 420 21.55 2.38 -6.44
N ASP A 421 20.48 1.76 -6.97
CA ASP A 421 20.03 2.01 -8.34
C ASP A 421 19.73 3.49 -8.57
N ILE A 422 19.02 4.13 -7.62
CA ILE A 422 18.54 5.51 -7.77
C ILE A 422 19.67 6.54 -7.54
N PHE A 423 20.59 6.28 -6.61
CA PHE A 423 21.62 7.25 -6.25
C PHE A 423 22.87 7.17 -7.11
N TYR A 424 23.20 6.01 -7.63
CA TYR A 424 24.44 5.79 -8.39
C TYR A 424 24.21 5.54 -9.87
N ASP A 425 23.08 4.93 -10.28
CA ASP A 425 22.74 4.68 -11.69
C ASP A 425 21.34 5.19 -12.06
N PRO A 426 20.99 6.45 -11.73
CA PRO A 426 19.68 6.99 -12.09
C PRO A 426 19.54 7.05 -13.62
N ARG A 427 18.31 6.75 -14.10
CA ARG A 427 18.03 6.65 -15.53
C ARG A 427 17.02 7.68 -16.03
N HIS A 428 16.18 8.23 -15.13
CA HIS A 428 15.21 9.24 -15.51
C HIS A 428 15.81 10.66 -15.40
N PRO A 429 15.64 11.55 -16.39
CA PRO A 429 16.14 12.93 -16.33
C PRO A 429 15.64 13.73 -15.13
N TYR A 430 14.43 13.46 -14.66
CA TYR A 430 13.93 14.07 -13.42
C TYR A 430 14.74 13.65 -12.18
N THR A 431 15.12 12.37 -12.10
CA THR A 431 15.98 11.87 -11.02
C THR A 431 17.38 12.50 -11.08
N TRP A 432 17.91 12.70 -12.31
CA TRP A 432 19.18 13.43 -12.48
C TRP A 432 19.09 14.85 -11.94
N ALA A 433 18.02 15.55 -12.27
CA ALA A 433 17.79 16.92 -11.82
C ALA A 433 17.60 17.01 -10.30
N LEU A 434 16.84 16.07 -9.69
CA LEU A 434 16.70 15.97 -8.24
C LEU A 434 18.06 15.73 -7.55
N LEU A 435 18.85 14.79 -8.05
CA LEU A 435 20.19 14.49 -7.49
C LEU A 435 21.19 15.63 -7.72
N GLY A 436 21.06 16.35 -8.84
CA GLY A 436 21.89 17.52 -9.15
C GLY A 436 21.60 18.73 -8.27
N SER A 437 20.43 18.80 -7.65
CA SER A 437 20.06 19.87 -6.71
C SER A 437 20.52 19.61 -5.26
N VAL A 438 21.03 18.41 -4.97
CA VAL A 438 21.54 18.06 -3.63
C VAL A 438 23.02 18.46 -3.53
N PRO A 439 23.37 19.38 -2.61
CA PRO A 439 24.78 19.77 -2.42
C PRO A 439 25.59 18.58 -1.88
N THR A 440 26.77 18.37 -2.45
CA THR A 440 27.77 17.40 -1.99
C THR A 440 29.05 18.12 -1.66
N LEU A 441 29.93 17.51 -0.85
CA LEU A 441 31.26 18.09 -0.53
C LEU A 441 32.14 18.32 -1.77
N GLN A 442 31.80 17.67 -2.88
CA GLN A 442 32.52 17.79 -4.16
C GLN A 442 31.78 18.66 -5.18
N THR A 443 30.71 19.34 -4.79
CA THR A 443 29.95 20.22 -5.69
C THR A 443 30.76 21.52 -5.85
N GLU A 444 31.47 21.64 -6.97
CA GLU A 444 32.08 22.89 -7.38
C GLU A 444 31.13 23.65 -8.32
N GLY A 445 30.91 24.95 -8.06
CA GLY A 445 30.05 25.81 -8.88
C GLY A 445 28.58 25.89 -8.42
N GLU A 446 27.70 26.39 -9.31
CA GLU A 446 26.28 26.58 -9.04
C GLU A 446 25.51 25.24 -8.97
N LEU A 447 24.65 25.11 -7.98
CA LEU A 447 23.72 23.98 -7.88
C LEU A 447 22.77 23.95 -9.08
N SER A 448 22.59 22.76 -9.66
CA SER A 448 21.58 22.61 -10.70
C SER A 448 20.18 22.70 -10.09
N TYR A 449 19.30 23.45 -10.73
CA TYR A 449 17.89 23.53 -10.35
C TYR A 449 17.00 23.06 -11.49
N ILE A 450 15.83 22.53 -11.14
CA ILE A 450 14.86 22.06 -12.13
C ILE A 450 14.11 23.28 -12.69
N LYS A 451 14.40 23.63 -13.95
CA LYS A 451 13.77 24.78 -14.61
C LYS A 451 12.26 24.56 -14.82
N GLY A 452 11.51 25.65 -14.80
CA GLY A 452 10.07 25.67 -15.10
C GLY A 452 9.18 25.26 -13.89
N ASN A 453 7.88 25.39 -14.06
CA ASN A 453 6.88 25.16 -13.03
C ASN A 453 6.41 23.69 -13.03
N VAL A 454 5.93 23.23 -11.88
CA VAL A 454 5.24 21.95 -11.75
C VAL A 454 3.99 21.95 -12.64
N PRO A 455 3.69 20.87 -13.39
CA PRO A 455 2.59 20.84 -14.32
C PRO A 455 1.24 21.00 -13.61
N ASN A 456 0.31 21.69 -14.29
CA ASN A 456 -1.06 21.80 -13.79
C ASN A 456 -1.80 20.46 -13.95
N MET A 457 -2.13 19.83 -12.83
CA MET A 457 -2.79 18.52 -12.81
C MET A 457 -4.29 18.55 -13.10
N LEU A 458 -4.89 19.74 -13.29
CA LEU A 458 -6.23 19.88 -13.84
C LEU A 458 -6.24 19.55 -15.34
N ILE A 459 -5.14 19.84 -16.04
CA ILE A 459 -4.98 19.58 -17.48
C ILE A 459 -3.64 18.83 -17.66
N PRO A 460 -3.57 17.54 -17.28
CA PRO A 460 -2.34 16.79 -17.42
C PRO A 460 -1.95 16.65 -18.90
N ALA A 461 -0.65 16.71 -19.19
CA ALA A 461 -0.14 16.51 -20.54
C ALA A 461 -0.55 15.12 -21.10
N ARG A 462 -0.75 15.04 -22.42
CA ARG A 462 -1.01 13.76 -23.12
C ARG A 462 0.20 12.81 -22.98
N GLY A 463 1.40 13.36 -23.09
CA GLY A 463 2.66 12.64 -22.96
C GLY A 463 3.23 12.63 -21.54
N ASP A 464 4.55 12.64 -21.46
CA ASP A 464 5.25 12.76 -20.19
C ASP A 464 5.08 14.17 -19.62
N ASN A 465 4.62 14.25 -18.37
CA ASN A 465 4.43 15.56 -17.71
C ASN A 465 5.76 16.28 -17.43
N PHE A 466 6.89 15.57 -17.43
CA PHE A 466 8.21 16.15 -17.27
C PHE A 466 8.78 16.69 -18.59
N ALA A 467 8.23 16.33 -19.75
CA ALA A 467 8.76 16.69 -21.07
C ALA A 467 9.09 18.18 -21.23
N GLN A 468 8.24 19.10 -20.74
CA GLN A 468 8.47 20.54 -20.83
C GLN A 468 9.64 21.05 -19.98
N ARG A 469 10.05 20.32 -18.96
CA ARG A 469 11.14 20.65 -18.03
C ARG A 469 12.40 19.82 -18.32
N ASN A 470 12.26 18.82 -19.21
CA ASN A 470 13.32 17.89 -19.57
C ASN A 470 14.10 18.40 -20.77
N ILE A 471 15.35 18.83 -20.57
CA ILE A 471 16.23 19.27 -21.65
C ILE A 471 16.63 18.14 -22.61
N TYR A 472 16.40 16.89 -22.22
CA TYR A 472 16.66 15.68 -23.03
C TYR A 472 15.38 15.10 -23.64
N SER A 473 14.25 15.86 -23.62
CA SER A 473 12.99 15.35 -24.12
C SER A 473 13.02 15.06 -25.62
N LEU A 474 12.45 13.92 -25.99
CA LEU A 474 12.22 13.51 -27.37
C LEU A 474 10.84 13.98 -27.83
N LYS A 475 10.60 14.05 -29.14
CA LYS A 475 9.26 14.34 -29.69
C LYS A 475 8.19 13.41 -29.14
N GLN A 476 8.55 12.15 -28.90
CA GLN A 476 7.66 11.13 -28.35
C GLN A 476 7.18 11.43 -26.93
N ASP A 477 8.02 12.09 -26.09
CA ASP A 477 7.63 12.49 -24.73
C ASP A 477 6.43 13.43 -24.70
N TYR A 478 6.22 14.23 -25.75
CA TYR A 478 5.06 15.14 -25.87
C TYR A 478 3.78 14.42 -26.35
N LEU A 479 3.92 13.26 -27.00
CA LEU A 479 2.80 12.54 -27.63
C LEU A 479 2.24 11.45 -26.72
N SER A 480 3.10 10.73 -25.98
CA SER A 480 2.70 9.60 -25.16
C SER A 480 3.57 9.51 -23.89
N PHE A 481 3.02 8.86 -22.85
CA PHE A 481 3.78 8.57 -21.63
C PHE A 481 4.60 7.30 -21.84
N PRO A 482 5.92 7.29 -21.51
CA PRO A 482 6.76 6.11 -21.66
C PRO A 482 6.30 4.98 -20.73
N LYS A 483 6.33 3.75 -21.24
CA LYS A 483 6.09 2.56 -20.41
C LYS A 483 7.28 2.34 -19.49
N MET A 484 7.02 1.69 -18.35
CA MET A 484 8.07 1.31 -17.41
C MET A 484 8.97 0.24 -18.04
N VAL A 485 10.23 0.58 -18.29
CA VAL A 485 11.27 -0.32 -18.81
C VAL A 485 12.03 -0.91 -17.63
N LYS A 486 12.30 -2.20 -17.67
CA LYS A 486 13.09 -2.91 -16.67
C LYS A 486 14.57 -2.81 -17.03
N ILE A 487 15.35 -2.15 -16.20
CA ILE A 487 16.81 -2.00 -16.36
C ILE A 487 17.55 -3.18 -15.71
N SER A 488 17.10 -3.60 -14.52
CA SER A 488 17.63 -4.78 -13.82
C SER A 488 16.52 -5.49 -13.05
N SER A 489 16.84 -6.50 -12.25
CA SER A 489 15.87 -7.19 -11.39
C SER A 489 15.20 -6.25 -10.38
N SER A 490 15.91 -5.21 -9.91
CA SER A 490 15.45 -4.24 -8.92
C SER A 490 15.08 -2.87 -9.51
N HIS A 491 15.63 -2.50 -10.67
CA HIS A 491 15.54 -1.16 -11.24
C HIS A 491 14.61 -1.10 -12.44
N SER A 492 13.70 -0.12 -12.45
CA SER A 492 12.81 0.15 -13.59
C SER A 492 12.57 1.65 -13.75
N VAL A 493 12.40 2.10 -14.99
CA VAL A 493 12.28 3.52 -15.33
C VAL A 493 11.24 3.75 -16.44
N ALA A 494 10.51 4.83 -16.37
CA ALA A 494 9.58 5.29 -17.40
C ALA A 494 10.20 6.44 -18.19
N SER A 495 11.08 6.14 -19.14
CA SER A 495 11.72 7.11 -20.00
C SER A 495 11.98 6.52 -21.39
N PHE A 496 11.65 7.26 -22.45
CA PHE A 496 11.98 6.86 -23.82
C PHE A 496 13.50 6.81 -24.07
N LEU A 497 14.30 7.52 -23.29
CA LEU A 497 15.76 7.45 -23.36
C LEU A 497 16.33 6.07 -23.01
N CYS A 498 15.53 5.20 -22.41
CA CYS A 498 15.92 3.85 -22.00
C CYS A 498 15.37 2.76 -22.94
N TYR A 499 14.75 3.12 -24.06
CA TYR A 499 14.31 2.18 -25.06
C TYR A 499 15.52 1.75 -25.94
N GLU A 500 15.45 0.54 -26.52
CA GLU A 500 16.54 -0.03 -27.31
C GLU A 500 16.91 0.81 -28.54
N GLU A 501 15.93 1.54 -29.07
CA GLU A 501 16.07 2.39 -30.27
C GLU A 501 16.50 3.83 -29.95
N ALA A 502 16.64 4.18 -28.65
CA ALA A 502 17.00 5.53 -28.24
C ALA A 502 18.49 5.79 -28.43
N ASN A 503 18.83 6.95 -28.98
CA ASN A 503 20.21 7.40 -29.05
C ASN A 503 20.78 7.62 -27.63
N GLU A 504 22.04 7.30 -27.46
CA GLU A 504 22.73 7.59 -26.21
C GLU A 504 22.72 9.08 -25.90
N VAL A 505 22.36 9.41 -24.67
CA VAL A 505 22.31 10.79 -24.17
C VAL A 505 23.47 10.99 -23.21
N ASN A 506 24.21 12.08 -23.41
CA ASN A 506 25.27 12.44 -22.52
C ASN A 506 24.72 12.89 -21.16
N LYS A 507 24.81 11.99 -20.16
CA LYS A 507 24.35 12.25 -18.80
C LYS A 507 25.12 13.45 -18.19
N PRO A 508 24.49 14.21 -17.27
CA PRO A 508 25.19 15.26 -16.52
C PRO A 508 26.47 14.74 -15.85
N LEU A 509 27.51 15.54 -15.86
CA LEU A 509 28.83 15.16 -15.30
C LEU A 509 28.74 14.71 -13.83
N GLN A 510 27.91 15.39 -13.05
CA GLN A 510 27.65 15.02 -11.65
C GLN A 510 27.09 13.60 -11.51
N ILE A 511 26.25 13.15 -12.44
CA ILE A 511 25.67 11.79 -12.44
C ILE A 511 26.75 10.77 -12.87
N LYS A 512 27.57 11.10 -13.88
CA LYS A 512 28.69 10.26 -14.28
C LYS A 512 29.71 10.08 -13.14
N ASN A 513 30.04 11.15 -12.42
CA ASN A 513 30.95 11.08 -11.28
C ASN A 513 30.42 10.22 -10.12
N ARG A 514 29.11 10.24 -9.85
CA ARG A 514 28.49 9.37 -8.84
C ARG A 514 28.68 7.89 -9.18
N LEU A 515 28.49 7.52 -10.45
CA LEU A 515 28.69 6.15 -10.91
C LEU A 515 30.18 5.74 -10.82
N LYS A 516 31.13 6.62 -11.21
CA LYS A 516 32.55 6.36 -11.05
C LYS A 516 32.93 6.12 -9.59
N HIS A 517 32.48 6.97 -8.69
CA HIS A 517 32.76 6.84 -7.25
C HIS A 517 32.23 5.53 -6.67
N TYR A 518 31.05 5.09 -7.11
CA TYR A 518 30.49 3.81 -6.69
C TYR A 518 31.34 2.62 -7.13
N VAL A 519 31.84 2.66 -8.36
CA VAL A 519 32.71 1.61 -8.92
C VAL A 519 34.06 1.56 -8.19
N GLU A 520 34.64 2.72 -7.84
CA GLU A 520 35.95 2.81 -7.17
C GLU A 520 35.89 2.33 -5.71
N PHE A 521 34.87 2.67 -4.96
CA PHE A 521 34.78 2.39 -3.51
C PHE A 521 34.08 1.10 -3.14
N ASP A 522 33.07 0.66 -3.88
CA ASP A 522 32.20 -0.47 -3.49
C ASP A 522 32.33 -1.72 -4.39
N GLY A 523 33.33 -1.74 -5.26
CA GLY A 523 33.56 -2.84 -6.22
C GLY A 523 33.71 -4.25 -5.63
N ARG A 524 33.68 -4.41 -4.31
CA ARG A 524 33.74 -5.71 -3.62
C ARG A 524 32.37 -6.35 -3.33
N ASN A 525 31.26 -5.59 -3.39
CA ASN A 525 29.92 -6.04 -2.96
C ASN A 525 28.80 -5.75 -3.97
N MET A 526 29.10 -5.55 -5.24
CA MET A 526 28.07 -5.41 -6.26
C MET A 526 27.27 -6.69 -6.43
N PRO A 527 25.93 -6.67 -6.30
CA PRO A 527 25.13 -7.76 -6.82
C PRO A 527 25.41 -7.89 -8.31
N LEU A 528 25.60 -9.14 -8.79
CA LEU A 528 25.84 -9.48 -10.20
C LEU A 528 24.84 -8.72 -11.10
N TYR A 529 25.32 -7.71 -11.79
CA TYR A 529 24.55 -6.89 -12.73
C TYR A 529 24.44 -7.59 -14.09
N ASP A 530 23.27 -7.46 -14.68
CA ASP A 530 22.93 -7.93 -16.03
C ASP A 530 23.93 -7.43 -17.07
N ASN A 531 24.20 -8.22 -18.11
CA ASN A 531 25.27 -8.02 -19.11
C ASN A 531 25.35 -6.63 -19.78
N LYS A 532 24.23 -5.90 -19.90
CA LYS A 532 24.21 -4.50 -20.39
C LYS A 532 24.82 -3.48 -19.40
N LYS A 533 24.79 -3.74 -18.10
CA LYS A 533 25.45 -2.89 -17.09
C LYS A 533 26.96 -3.17 -17.01
N ASN A 534 27.38 -4.38 -17.32
CA ASN A 534 28.80 -4.72 -17.39
C ASN A 534 29.53 -3.93 -18.49
N SER A 535 28.86 -3.62 -19.63
CA SER A 535 29.45 -2.80 -20.70
C SER A 535 29.76 -1.36 -20.24
N ILE A 536 28.84 -0.74 -19.46
CA ILE A 536 29.03 0.61 -18.90
C ILE A 536 30.14 0.61 -17.83
N LEU A 537 30.21 -0.47 -17.04
CA LEU A 537 31.26 -0.65 -16.03
C LEU A 537 32.63 -0.91 -16.67
N GLU A 538 32.67 -1.62 -17.80
CA GLU A 538 33.90 -1.81 -18.60
C GLU A 538 34.34 -0.52 -19.30
N GLU A 539 33.41 0.27 -19.84
CA GLU A 539 33.73 1.61 -20.37
C GLU A 539 34.28 2.53 -19.30
N VAL A 540 33.67 2.59 -18.12
CA VAL A 540 34.19 3.40 -16.99
C VAL A 540 35.54 2.89 -16.50
N LYS A 541 35.78 1.58 -16.46
CA LYS A 541 37.09 1.00 -16.13
C LYS A 541 38.14 1.31 -17.18
N ASN A 542 37.79 1.29 -18.46
CA ASN A 542 38.68 1.60 -19.57
C ASN A 542 39.01 3.10 -19.66
N GLU A 543 38.10 3.99 -19.23
CA GLU A 543 38.38 5.43 -19.09
C GLU A 543 39.24 5.78 -17.86
N LEU A 544 39.39 4.88 -16.89
CA LEU A 544 40.19 5.03 -15.67
C LEU A 544 41.62 4.42 -15.81
N GLN A 545 41.87 3.61 -16.85
CA GLN A 545 43.19 3.15 -17.26
C GLN A 545 43.82 4.09 -18.32
#